data_aff41e268ecf7135573358b3c05360bd
#
_entry.id   aff41e268ecf7135573358b3c05360bd
#
_cell.length_a   1.000
_cell.length_b   1.000
_cell.length_c   1.000
_cell.angle_alpha   90.00
_cell.angle_beta   90.00
_cell.angle_gamma   90.00
#
_symmetry.space_group_name_H-M   'P 1'
#
loop_
_entity.id
_entity.type
_entity.pdbx_description
1 polymer ?
#
loop_
_entity_poly.entity_id
_entity_poly.type
_entity_poly.pdbx_seq_one_letter_code
_entity_poly.pdbx_strand_id
1 'polypeptide(L)'
;MAVDFRDEAPAILKDYLIYKQTIKNMSKKTVDEYFIDLRTFFRFLKVVRGLVPDGTDFDEIKIDDVDLDLIKTVNLELAYDYMNFLYRDRNNKSASRARKCSSLKGFFKYITNNKHLLDTNPVEQLESPKNKKALPKYLTLEQSIELLNAVDGNNKQRDYCILTLFLNCGLRV
;
A
#
# COMPACT_ATOMS: atom_id res chain seq x y z
N MET A 1 -15.56 -4.48 7.29
CA MET A 1 -16.17 -3.21 6.84
C MET A 1 -15.13 -2.42 6.06
N ALA A 2 -15.49 -1.83 4.92
CA ALA A 2 -14.59 -0.91 4.23
C ALA A 2 -14.49 0.35 5.08
N VAL A 3 -13.27 0.70 5.52
CA VAL A 3 -13.01 1.91 6.29
C VAL A 3 -13.20 3.10 5.35
N ASP A 4 -14.15 3.97 5.64
CA ASP A 4 -14.28 5.21 4.87
C ASP A 4 -13.22 6.20 5.40
N PHE A 5 -12.19 6.47 4.59
CA PHE A 5 -11.12 7.40 4.94
C PHE A 5 -11.64 8.82 5.24
N ARG A 6 -12.88 9.13 4.84
CA ARG A 6 -13.47 10.45 5.05
C ARG A 6 -13.70 10.79 6.52
N ASP A 7 -13.86 9.79 7.37
CA ASP A 7 -14.11 10.00 8.79
C ASP A 7 -12.82 10.07 9.62
N GLU A 8 -11.79 9.30 9.24
CA GLU A 8 -10.56 9.17 10.03
C GLU A 8 -9.36 9.98 9.50
N ALA A 9 -9.35 10.37 8.23
CA ALA A 9 -8.20 11.03 7.64
C ALA A 9 -8.13 12.52 7.99
N PRO A 10 -6.94 13.08 8.27
CA PRO A 10 -6.75 14.53 8.35
C PRO A 10 -6.99 15.20 7.00
N ALA A 11 -7.33 16.50 7.02
CA ALA A 11 -7.72 17.26 5.82
C ALA A 11 -6.70 17.14 4.67
N ILE A 12 -5.42 17.25 4.97
CA ILE A 12 -4.33 17.17 3.98
C ILE A 12 -4.26 15.78 3.32
N LEU A 13 -4.56 14.70 4.06
CA LEU A 13 -4.61 13.36 3.52
C LEU A 13 -5.88 13.15 2.70
N LYS A 14 -7.03 13.68 3.14
CA LYS A 14 -8.29 13.65 2.36
C LYS A 14 -8.09 14.26 0.97
N ASP A 15 -7.48 15.44 0.91
CA ASP A 15 -7.16 16.12 -0.35
C ASP A 15 -6.32 15.23 -1.30
N TYR A 16 -5.29 14.58 -0.75
CA TYR A 16 -4.45 13.68 -1.53
C TYR A 16 -5.22 12.46 -2.07
N LEU A 17 -6.05 11.83 -1.23
CA LEU A 17 -6.82 10.65 -1.63
C LEU A 17 -7.89 11.01 -2.68
N ILE A 18 -8.55 12.15 -2.52
CA ILE A 18 -9.48 12.69 -3.53
C ILE A 18 -8.73 12.95 -4.85
N TYR A 19 -7.56 13.58 -4.81
CA TYR A 19 -6.72 13.78 -5.99
C TYR A 19 -6.35 12.46 -6.67
N LYS A 20 -6.00 11.42 -5.90
CA LYS A 20 -5.72 10.09 -6.44
C LYS A 20 -6.94 9.46 -7.11
N GLN A 21 -8.09 9.63 -6.51
CA GLN A 21 -9.34 9.07 -7.04
C GLN A 21 -9.83 9.83 -8.28
N THR A 22 -9.87 11.17 -8.23
CA THR A 22 -10.53 11.98 -9.26
C THR A 22 -9.60 12.39 -10.40
N ILE A 23 -8.35 12.78 -10.10
CA ILE A 23 -7.41 13.26 -11.12
C ILE A 23 -6.55 12.12 -11.65
N LYS A 24 -6.10 11.20 -10.79
CA LYS A 24 -5.31 10.03 -11.21
C LYS A 24 -6.16 8.83 -11.61
N ASN A 25 -7.48 8.93 -11.49
CA ASN A 25 -8.46 7.90 -11.84
C ASN A 25 -8.13 6.52 -11.26
N MET A 26 -7.63 6.50 -10.01
CA MET A 26 -7.32 5.25 -9.33
C MET A 26 -8.59 4.58 -8.81
N SER A 27 -8.60 3.25 -8.81
CA SER A 27 -9.72 2.48 -8.26
C SER A 27 -9.90 2.75 -6.77
N LYS A 28 -11.15 2.63 -6.28
CA LYS A 28 -11.46 2.77 -4.85
C LYS A 28 -10.54 1.88 -3.99
N LYS A 29 -10.37 0.62 -4.37
CA LYS A 29 -9.49 -0.32 -3.66
C LYS A 29 -8.05 0.22 -3.53
N THR A 30 -7.52 0.80 -4.59
CA THR A 30 -6.17 1.39 -4.58
C THR A 30 -6.10 2.59 -3.63
N VAL A 31 -7.11 3.45 -3.63
CA VAL A 31 -7.17 4.62 -2.73
C VAL A 31 -7.27 4.17 -1.28
N ASP A 32 -8.09 3.17 -0.97
CA ASP A 32 -8.20 2.59 0.37
C ASP A 32 -6.85 2.02 0.86
N GLU A 33 -6.09 1.36 -0.01
CA GLU A 33 -4.74 0.87 0.31
C GLU A 33 -3.76 2.02 0.59
N TYR A 34 -3.81 3.11 -0.18
CA TYR A 34 -3.02 4.31 0.12
C TYR A 34 -3.37 4.92 1.47
N PHE A 35 -4.67 4.97 1.80
CA PHE A 35 -5.11 5.44 3.11
C PHE A 35 -4.54 4.57 4.25
N ILE A 36 -4.66 3.24 4.16
CA ILE A 36 -4.15 2.32 5.18
C ILE A 36 -2.63 2.47 5.35
N ASP A 37 -1.89 2.63 4.26
CA ASP A 37 -0.44 2.82 4.30
C ASP A 37 -0.04 4.12 5.00
N LEU A 38 -0.70 5.22 4.66
CA LEU A 38 -0.42 6.54 5.22
C LEU A 38 -0.94 6.67 6.65
N ARG A 39 -2.07 6.03 7.00
CA ARG A 39 -2.54 5.92 8.38
C ARG A 39 -1.47 5.26 9.27
N THR A 40 -0.87 4.19 8.80
CA THR A 40 0.22 3.52 9.52
C THR A 40 1.41 4.46 9.74
N PHE A 41 1.76 5.26 8.74
CA PHE A 41 2.84 6.25 8.86
C PHE A 41 2.50 7.37 9.85
N PHE A 42 1.30 7.94 9.81
CA PHE A 42 0.91 9.01 10.73
C PHE A 42 0.78 8.53 12.18
N ARG A 43 0.32 7.31 12.40
CA ARG A 43 0.36 6.67 13.72
C ARG A 43 1.79 6.55 14.25
N PHE A 44 2.71 6.04 13.43
CA PHE A 44 4.13 5.99 13.77
C PHE A 44 4.70 7.38 14.08
N LEU A 45 4.40 8.37 13.24
CA LEU A 45 4.84 9.75 13.44
C LEU A 45 4.38 10.31 14.80
N LYS A 46 3.12 10.11 15.16
CA LYS A 46 2.57 10.54 16.47
C LYS A 46 3.27 9.85 17.65
N VAL A 47 3.54 8.54 17.54
CA VAL A 47 4.25 7.80 18.58
C VAL A 47 5.66 8.35 18.78
N VAL A 48 6.43 8.52 17.70
CA VAL A 48 7.81 9.03 17.77
C VAL A 48 7.87 10.48 18.30
N ARG A 49 6.81 11.27 18.07
CA ARG A 49 6.71 12.66 18.59
C ARG A 49 6.12 12.75 20.00
N GLY A 50 5.83 11.62 20.65
CA GLY A 50 5.26 11.62 22.01
C GLY A 50 3.85 12.20 22.09
N LEU A 51 3.08 12.15 21.00
CA LEU A 51 1.71 12.69 20.90
C LEU A 51 0.64 11.66 21.26
N VAL A 52 1.05 10.50 21.73
CA VAL A 52 0.16 9.38 22.06
C VAL A 52 0.35 9.03 23.54
N PRO A 53 -0.72 8.89 24.33
CA PRO A 53 -0.61 8.45 25.72
C PRO A 53 0.03 7.05 25.83
N ASP A 54 0.81 6.84 26.89
CA ASP A 54 1.43 5.56 27.17
C ASP A 54 0.40 4.43 27.27
N GLY A 55 0.72 3.27 26.68
CA GLY A 55 -0.15 2.10 26.67
C GLY A 55 -1.29 2.10 25.64
N THR A 56 -1.37 3.13 24.77
CA THR A 56 -2.36 3.14 23.68
C THR A 56 -1.99 2.09 22.63
N ASP A 57 -2.96 1.26 22.23
CA ASP A 57 -2.76 0.33 21.12
C ASP A 57 -2.46 1.11 19.83
N PHE A 58 -1.41 0.71 19.13
CA PHE A 58 -1.00 1.34 17.88
C PHE A 58 -2.13 1.38 16.83
N ASP A 59 -2.98 0.36 16.80
CA ASP A 59 -4.05 0.25 15.81
C ASP A 59 -5.30 1.07 16.19
N GLU A 60 -5.35 1.63 17.41
CA GLU A 60 -6.41 2.53 17.89
C GLU A 60 -6.02 4.02 17.81
N ILE A 61 -4.74 4.35 17.53
CA ILE A 61 -4.29 5.74 17.43
C ILE A 61 -5.06 6.46 16.33
N LYS A 62 -5.77 7.53 16.69
CA LYS A 62 -6.44 8.43 15.75
C LYS A 62 -5.43 9.32 15.03
N ILE A 63 -5.74 9.69 13.79
CA ILE A 63 -4.87 10.52 12.95
C ILE A 63 -5.55 11.78 12.40
N ASP A 64 -6.81 12.03 12.76
CA ASP A 64 -7.63 13.15 12.32
C ASP A 64 -7.05 14.52 12.70
N ASP A 65 -6.27 14.57 13.77
CA ASP A 65 -5.57 15.73 14.32
C ASP A 65 -4.18 16.01 13.71
N VAL A 66 -3.72 15.18 12.77
CA VAL A 66 -2.43 15.39 12.10
C VAL A 66 -2.51 16.62 11.19
N ASP A 67 -1.75 17.64 11.53
CA ASP A 67 -1.66 18.90 10.81
C ASP A 67 -0.39 19.04 9.96
N LEU A 68 -0.29 20.17 9.25
CA LEU A 68 0.86 20.46 8.41
C LEU A 68 2.15 20.67 9.23
N ASP A 69 2.06 21.21 10.43
CA ASP A 69 3.23 21.50 11.26
C ASP A 69 3.85 20.19 11.76
N LEU A 70 3.05 19.21 12.13
CA LEU A 70 3.54 17.87 12.43
C LEU A 70 4.18 17.21 11.18
N ILE A 71 3.58 17.36 10.00
CA ILE A 71 4.13 16.82 8.74
C ILE A 71 5.47 17.47 8.39
N LYS A 72 5.66 18.75 8.64
CA LYS A 72 6.94 19.46 8.43
C LYS A 72 8.08 18.94 9.29
N THR A 73 7.79 18.24 10.39
CA THR A 73 8.84 17.63 11.23
C THR A 73 9.45 16.36 10.62
N VAL A 74 8.90 15.87 9.53
CA VAL A 74 9.39 14.67 8.84
C VAL A 74 10.67 15.01 8.07
N ASN A 75 11.69 14.18 8.26
CA ASN A 75 12.94 14.22 7.53
C ASN A 75 13.29 12.82 6.98
N LEU A 76 14.36 12.72 6.24
CA LEU A 76 14.79 11.45 5.63
C LEU A 76 15.13 10.39 6.69
N GLU A 77 15.74 10.78 7.79
CA GLU A 77 16.11 9.89 8.90
C GLU A 77 14.86 9.24 9.50
N LEU A 78 13.84 10.04 9.84
CA LEU A 78 12.55 9.54 10.33
C LEU A 78 11.87 8.58 9.33
N ALA A 79 12.02 8.82 8.04
CA ALA A 79 11.48 7.93 7.02
C ALA A 79 12.21 6.57 7.00
N TYR A 80 13.52 6.54 7.26
CA TYR A 80 14.27 5.28 7.45
C TYR A 80 13.89 4.59 8.75
N ASP A 81 13.68 5.33 9.85
CA ASP A 81 13.18 4.77 11.11
C ASP A 81 11.81 4.12 10.93
N TYR A 82 10.92 4.75 10.15
CA TYR A 82 9.65 4.14 9.76
C TYR A 82 9.84 2.83 8.99
N MET A 83 10.78 2.76 8.03
CA MET A 83 11.07 1.51 7.32
C MET A 83 11.60 0.42 8.26
N ASN A 84 12.40 0.79 9.26
CA ASN A 84 12.90 -0.12 10.29
C ASN A 84 11.77 -0.61 11.20
N PHE A 85 10.89 0.28 11.67
CA PHE A 85 9.68 -0.06 12.42
C PHE A 85 8.80 -1.06 11.66
N LEU A 86 8.55 -0.84 10.36
CA LEU A 86 7.79 -1.77 9.53
C LEU A 86 8.44 -3.16 9.44
N TYR A 87 9.76 -3.22 9.48
CA TYR A 87 10.50 -4.48 9.43
C TYR A 87 10.51 -5.21 10.77
N ARG A 88 10.89 -4.53 11.85
CA ARG A 88 11.12 -5.14 13.16
C ARG A 88 9.83 -5.35 13.96
N ASP A 89 9.03 -4.29 14.07
CA ASP A 89 7.88 -4.28 14.97
C ASP A 89 6.60 -4.76 14.29
N ARG A 90 6.44 -4.49 13.00
CA ARG A 90 5.26 -4.91 12.22
C ARG A 90 5.51 -6.16 11.37
N ASN A 91 6.70 -6.71 11.35
CA ASN A 91 7.10 -7.91 10.60
C ASN A 91 6.67 -7.90 9.13
N ASN A 92 6.72 -6.74 8.49
CA ASN A 92 6.28 -6.57 7.10
C ASN A 92 7.30 -7.16 6.12
N LYS A 93 6.82 -7.91 5.13
CA LYS A 93 7.64 -8.43 4.02
C LYS A 93 8.16 -7.27 3.15
N SER A 94 9.24 -7.52 2.39
CA SER A 94 9.86 -6.51 1.51
C SER A 94 8.87 -5.88 0.52
N ALA A 95 7.97 -6.66 -0.07
CA ALA A 95 6.95 -6.15 -0.98
C ALA A 95 5.98 -5.17 -0.31
N SER A 96 5.52 -5.48 0.93
CA SER A 96 4.65 -4.59 1.70
C SER A 96 5.37 -3.30 2.09
N ARG A 97 6.65 -3.38 2.50
CA ARG A 97 7.46 -2.19 2.81
C ARG A 97 7.70 -1.33 1.57
N ALA A 98 7.98 -1.94 0.41
CA ALA A 98 8.15 -1.22 -0.85
C ALA A 98 6.86 -0.48 -1.25
N ARG A 99 5.68 -1.10 -1.08
CA ARG A 99 4.39 -0.46 -1.33
C ARG A 99 4.17 0.74 -0.40
N LYS A 100 4.40 0.58 0.90
CA LYS A 100 4.29 1.66 1.91
C LYS A 100 5.28 2.80 1.64
N CYS A 101 6.50 2.48 1.23
CA CYS A 101 7.49 3.47 0.77
C CYS A 101 6.96 4.27 -0.43
N SER A 102 6.36 3.58 -1.42
CA SER A 102 5.79 4.25 -2.60
C SER A 102 4.60 5.13 -2.25
N SER A 103 3.74 4.71 -1.31
CA SER A 103 2.61 5.50 -0.79
C SER A 103 3.12 6.77 -0.11
N LEU A 104 4.14 6.66 0.74
CA LEU A 104 4.77 7.77 1.43
C LEU A 104 5.40 8.78 0.45
N LYS A 105 6.24 8.31 -0.46
CA LYS A 105 6.85 9.15 -1.50
C LYS A 105 5.81 9.86 -2.36
N GLY A 106 4.73 9.17 -2.72
CA GLY A 106 3.63 9.73 -3.49
C GLY A 106 2.90 10.86 -2.76
N PHE A 107 2.67 10.71 -1.46
CA PHE A 107 2.06 11.73 -0.62
C PHE A 107 2.96 12.97 -0.50
N PHE A 108 4.22 12.80 -0.11
CA PHE A 108 5.14 13.93 0.02
C PHE A 108 5.38 14.64 -1.31
N LYS A 109 5.50 13.91 -2.43
CA LYS A 109 5.55 14.53 -3.75
C LYS A 109 4.32 15.37 -4.06
N TYR A 110 3.13 14.94 -3.66
CA TYR A 110 1.89 15.71 -3.86
C TYR A 110 1.88 17.00 -3.05
N ILE A 111 2.18 16.95 -1.76
CA ILE A 111 2.13 18.14 -0.92
C ILE A 111 3.25 19.14 -1.23
N THR A 112 4.39 18.67 -1.76
CA THR A 112 5.49 19.53 -2.20
C THR A 112 5.21 20.12 -3.59
N ASN A 113 4.98 19.27 -4.60
CA ASN A 113 4.98 19.69 -6.00
C ASN A 113 3.61 20.19 -6.50
N ASN A 114 2.50 19.67 -5.93
CA ASN A 114 1.15 20.06 -6.38
C ASN A 114 0.50 21.11 -5.46
N LYS A 115 0.72 20.99 -4.16
CA LYS A 115 0.11 21.90 -3.16
C LYS A 115 1.07 23.01 -2.71
N HIS A 116 2.38 22.86 -2.97
CA HIS A 116 3.41 23.81 -2.53
C HIS A 116 3.37 24.12 -1.04
N LEU A 117 3.06 23.10 -0.21
CA LEU A 117 3.00 23.21 1.24
C LEU A 117 4.36 22.97 1.92
N LEU A 118 5.30 22.39 1.19
CA LEU A 118 6.69 22.18 1.59
C LEU A 118 7.62 22.74 0.51
N ASP A 119 8.71 23.37 0.90
CA ASP A 119 9.73 23.87 -0.01
C ASP A 119 10.53 22.73 -0.68
N THR A 120 10.78 21.68 0.07
CA THR A 120 11.54 20.50 -0.39
C THR A 120 10.83 19.21 0.03
N ASN A 121 11.00 18.16 -0.79
CA ASN A 121 10.45 16.85 -0.47
C ASN A 121 11.39 16.09 0.50
N PRO A 122 11.03 15.92 1.78
CA PRO A 122 11.93 15.34 2.78
C PRO A 122 12.23 13.84 2.54
N VAL A 123 11.44 13.17 1.73
CA VAL A 123 11.58 11.72 1.46
C VAL A 123 11.96 11.43 0.00
N GLU A 124 12.44 12.43 -0.74
CA GLU A 124 12.79 12.25 -2.15
C GLU A 124 13.86 11.17 -2.34
N GLN A 125 14.88 11.18 -1.48
CA GLN A 125 16.00 10.25 -1.51
C GLN A 125 15.73 8.92 -0.78
N LEU A 126 14.53 8.73 -0.21
CA LEU A 126 14.21 7.47 0.47
C LEU A 126 14.28 6.30 -0.52
N GLU A 127 15.13 5.32 -0.24
CA GLU A 127 15.24 4.14 -1.08
C GLU A 127 14.14 3.12 -0.79
N SER A 128 13.59 2.54 -1.86
CA SER A 128 12.61 1.46 -1.73
C SER A 128 13.31 0.13 -1.50
N PRO A 129 12.82 -0.72 -0.58
CA PRO A 129 13.36 -2.07 -0.38
C PRO A 129 13.39 -2.86 -1.69
N LYS A 130 14.52 -3.48 -2.00
CA LYS A 130 14.66 -4.34 -3.18
C LYS A 130 13.84 -5.62 -2.98
N ASN A 131 12.94 -5.90 -3.89
CA ASN A 131 12.22 -7.17 -3.95
C ASN A 131 13.00 -8.15 -4.81
N LYS A 132 13.31 -9.33 -4.27
CA LYS A 132 13.77 -10.43 -5.11
C LYS A 132 12.61 -10.82 -6.03
N LYS A 133 12.77 -10.60 -7.33
CA LYS A 133 11.81 -11.10 -8.32
C LYS A 133 11.92 -12.63 -8.31
N ALA A 134 10.90 -13.30 -7.78
CA ALA A 134 10.77 -14.74 -8.02
C ALA A 134 10.48 -14.95 -9.50
N LEU A 135 11.11 -15.96 -10.10
CA LEU A 135 10.74 -16.38 -11.45
C LEU A 135 9.27 -16.81 -11.47
N PRO A 136 8.50 -16.40 -12.48
CA PRO A 136 7.13 -16.85 -12.62
C PRO A 136 7.10 -18.39 -12.61
N LYS A 137 6.19 -18.97 -11.82
CA LYS A 137 5.89 -20.39 -11.87
C LYS A 137 4.89 -20.59 -13.01
N TYR A 138 5.23 -21.43 -13.94
CA TYR A 138 4.36 -21.81 -15.06
C TYR A 138 4.24 -23.34 -15.10
N LEU A 139 3.16 -23.81 -15.65
CA LEU A 139 2.98 -25.24 -15.95
C LEU A 139 3.73 -25.58 -17.23
N THR A 140 4.39 -26.75 -17.26
CA THR A 140 4.90 -27.30 -18.52
C THR A 140 3.73 -27.73 -19.41
N LEU A 141 4.01 -28.05 -20.68
CA LEU A 141 2.98 -28.57 -21.58
C LEU A 141 2.36 -29.85 -21.02
N GLU A 142 3.21 -30.77 -20.54
CA GLU A 142 2.79 -32.05 -19.95
C GLU A 142 1.88 -31.80 -18.73
N GLN A 143 2.30 -30.95 -17.82
CA GLN A 143 1.50 -30.57 -16.62
C GLN A 143 0.16 -29.91 -17.00
N SER A 144 0.15 -29.12 -18.07
CA SER A 144 -1.08 -28.49 -18.57
C SER A 144 -2.06 -29.52 -19.13
N ILE A 145 -1.54 -30.53 -19.86
CA ILE A 145 -2.36 -31.63 -20.39
C ILE A 145 -2.87 -32.50 -19.23
N GLU A 146 -2.02 -32.85 -18.27
CA GLU A 146 -2.43 -33.60 -17.07
C GLU A 146 -3.54 -32.88 -16.31
N LEU A 147 -3.41 -31.55 -16.10
CA LEU A 147 -4.42 -30.75 -15.45
C LEU A 147 -5.77 -30.80 -16.19
N LEU A 148 -5.78 -30.69 -17.52
CA LEU A 148 -7.00 -30.78 -18.32
C LEU A 148 -7.63 -32.17 -18.24
N ASN A 149 -6.84 -33.23 -18.24
CA ASN A 149 -7.31 -34.61 -18.13
C ASN A 149 -7.85 -34.94 -16.74
N ALA A 150 -7.37 -34.28 -15.70
CA ALA A 150 -7.81 -34.47 -14.32
C ALA A 150 -9.15 -33.81 -14.01
N VAL A 151 -9.72 -33.02 -14.92
CA VAL A 151 -11.01 -32.36 -14.71
C VAL A 151 -12.12 -33.39 -14.66
N ASP A 152 -12.83 -33.45 -13.53
CA ASP A 152 -13.94 -34.39 -13.31
C ASP A 152 -15.10 -33.73 -12.53
N GLY A 153 -16.19 -34.46 -12.34
CA GLY A 153 -17.36 -34.03 -11.57
C GLY A 153 -18.50 -33.41 -12.38
N ASN A 154 -19.50 -32.92 -11.67
CA ASN A 154 -20.77 -32.45 -12.27
C ASN A 154 -20.63 -31.27 -13.23
N ASN A 155 -19.57 -30.48 -13.11
CA ASN A 155 -19.31 -29.30 -13.94
C ASN A 155 -18.11 -29.48 -14.89
N LYS A 156 -17.74 -30.72 -15.19
CA LYS A 156 -16.56 -31.05 -16.00
C LYS A 156 -16.39 -30.21 -17.27
N GLN A 157 -17.45 -30.07 -18.06
CA GLN A 157 -17.39 -29.32 -19.33
C GLN A 157 -17.07 -27.84 -19.09
N ARG A 158 -17.73 -27.20 -18.10
CA ARG A 158 -17.48 -25.81 -17.74
C ARG A 158 -16.05 -25.62 -17.27
N ASP A 159 -15.58 -26.47 -16.37
CA ASP A 159 -14.28 -26.36 -15.74
C ASP A 159 -13.16 -26.62 -16.75
N TYR A 160 -13.35 -27.58 -17.65
CA TYR A 160 -12.44 -27.82 -18.78
C TYR A 160 -12.34 -26.60 -19.71
N CYS A 161 -13.48 -25.98 -20.07
CA CYS A 161 -13.46 -24.76 -20.87
C CYS A 161 -12.75 -23.60 -20.19
N ILE A 162 -12.97 -23.40 -18.88
CA ILE A 162 -12.32 -22.35 -18.10
C ILE A 162 -10.80 -22.56 -18.09
N LEU A 163 -10.32 -23.77 -17.77
CA LEU A 163 -8.90 -24.08 -17.74
C LEU A 163 -8.27 -23.96 -19.13
N THR A 164 -8.95 -24.40 -20.17
CA THR A 164 -8.47 -24.25 -21.55
C THR A 164 -8.28 -22.78 -21.91
N LEU A 165 -9.21 -21.90 -21.55
CA LEU A 165 -9.09 -20.45 -21.76
C LEU A 165 -7.91 -19.85 -20.97
N PHE A 166 -7.72 -20.25 -19.72
CA PHE A 166 -6.57 -19.78 -18.93
C PHE A 166 -5.23 -20.21 -19.53
N LEU A 167 -5.11 -21.47 -19.95
CA LEU A 167 -3.88 -22.00 -20.51
C LEU A 167 -3.54 -21.41 -21.89
N ASN A 168 -4.52 -21.22 -22.76
CA ASN A 168 -4.30 -20.75 -24.12
C ASN A 168 -4.28 -19.22 -24.25
N CYS A 169 -5.12 -18.51 -23.47
CA CYS A 169 -5.26 -17.06 -23.59
C CYS A 169 -4.47 -16.29 -22.53
N GLY A 170 -3.85 -16.98 -21.58
CA GLY A 170 -3.10 -16.33 -20.48
C GLY A 170 -3.99 -15.42 -19.62
N LEU A 171 -5.26 -15.76 -19.48
CA LEU A 171 -6.18 -14.98 -18.66
C LEU A 171 -5.73 -14.99 -17.20
N ARG A 172 -5.93 -13.87 -16.52
CA ARG A 172 -5.64 -13.75 -15.09
C ARG A 172 -6.92 -14.04 -14.29
N VAL A 173 -6.80 -14.87 -13.27
CA VAL A 173 -7.89 -15.17 -12.30
C VAL A 173 -8.21 -13.96 -11.43
#